data_90f5c825c9cf2561dd2ef35f52ea308d
#
_entry.id   90f5c825c9cf2561dd2ef35f52ea308d
#
_cell.length_a   1.000
_cell.length_b   1.000
_cell.length_c   1.000
_cell.angle_alpha   90.00
_cell.angle_beta   90.00
_cell.angle_gamma   90.00
#
_symmetry.space_group_name_H-M   'P 1'
#
loop_
_entity.id
_entity.type
_entity.pdbx_description
1 polymer ?
#
loop_
_entity_poly.entity_id
_entity_poly.type
_entity_poly.pdbx_seq_one_letter_code
_entity_poly.pdbx_strand_id
1 'polypeptide(L)'
;MAKLSIIKLPDPLLRQVSVPVEQVDDTVRKLMDDMLETMYAAPGVGLAAIQVGVPKRLVVLDGAGEGEERKPLCMVNPVILAFGQERRVYEEGCLSIPDVRVEIERPTTLRVRYLDRAGKSQEHDAEGLLATVIQHEIDHLNGKLIIDFLSP
;
A
#
# COMPACT_ATOMS: atom_id res chain seq x y z
N MET A 1 8.16 15.69 -10.65
CA MET A 1 7.29 15.01 -9.67
C MET A 1 6.35 16.03 -9.04
N ALA A 2 5.16 15.60 -8.68
CA ALA A 2 4.17 16.46 -8.08
C ALA A 2 3.52 15.78 -6.88
N LYS A 3 3.26 16.57 -5.82
CA LYS A 3 2.49 16.08 -4.69
C LYS A 3 1.02 16.00 -5.08
N LEU A 4 0.40 14.88 -4.72
CA LEU A 4 -1.01 14.63 -4.95
C LEU A 4 -1.79 14.84 -3.65
N SER A 5 -3.07 15.12 -3.78
CA SER A 5 -3.94 15.24 -2.61
C SER A 5 -4.39 13.86 -2.16
N ILE A 6 -4.26 13.57 -0.86
CA ILE A 6 -4.70 12.30 -0.29
C ILE A 6 -6.20 12.40 0.03
N ILE A 7 -6.97 11.47 -0.53
CA ILE A 7 -8.41 11.36 -0.29
C ILE A 7 -8.62 10.79 1.11
N LYS A 8 -9.57 11.36 1.85
CA LYS A 8 -9.85 10.97 3.23
C LYS A 8 -11.30 10.54 3.40
N LEU A 9 -11.55 9.69 4.41
CA LEU A 9 -12.92 9.35 4.76
C LEU A 9 -13.69 10.63 5.12
N PRO A 10 -14.98 10.70 4.79
CA PRO A 10 -15.84 9.62 4.30
C PRO A 10 -15.99 9.51 2.78
N ASP A 11 -14.99 9.91 2.00
CA ASP A 11 -15.09 9.82 0.53
C ASP A 11 -15.36 8.37 0.10
N PRO A 12 -16.47 8.11 -0.63
CA PRO A 12 -16.84 6.74 -1.00
C PRO A 12 -15.86 6.09 -1.98
N LEU A 13 -15.00 6.88 -2.66
CA LEU A 13 -14.00 6.34 -3.56
C LEU A 13 -13.07 5.35 -2.85
N LEU A 14 -12.79 5.56 -1.56
CA LEU A 14 -11.93 4.67 -0.78
C LEU A 14 -12.49 3.25 -0.63
N ARG A 15 -13.79 3.05 -0.87
CA ARG A 15 -14.44 1.75 -0.82
C ARG A 15 -14.51 1.05 -2.18
N GLN A 16 -14.05 1.70 -3.23
CA GLN A 16 -14.07 1.14 -4.58
C GLN A 16 -12.96 0.09 -4.73
N VAL A 17 -13.29 -1.02 -5.40
CA VAL A 17 -12.29 -2.03 -5.75
C VAL A 17 -11.50 -1.53 -6.95
N SER A 18 -10.19 -1.48 -6.82
CA SER A 18 -9.30 -1.00 -7.88
C SER A 18 -9.17 -2.04 -8.99
N VAL A 19 -9.05 -1.56 -10.23
CA VAL A 19 -8.91 -2.44 -11.40
C VAL A 19 -7.44 -2.67 -11.73
N PRO A 20 -7.09 -3.81 -12.36
CA PRO A 20 -5.71 -4.08 -12.75
C PRO A 20 -5.15 -3.02 -13.69
N VAL A 21 -3.84 -2.78 -13.59
CA VAL A 21 -3.09 -1.96 -14.54
C VAL A 21 -2.79 -2.82 -15.75
N GLU A 22 -3.16 -2.37 -16.94
CA GLU A 22 -2.98 -3.15 -18.16
C GLU A 22 -1.54 -3.16 -18.66
N GLN A 23 -0.84 -2.03 -18.50
CA GLN A 23 0.53 -1.90 -18.99
C GLN A 23 1.30 -0.90 -18.12
N VAL A 24 2.53 -1.26 -17.77
CA VAL A 24 3.43 -0.37 -17.02
C VAL A 24 4.13 0.53 -18.04
N ASP A 25 3.58 1.69 -18.26
CA ASP A 25 4.08 2.69 -19.21
C ASP A 25 4.59 3.94 -18.50
N ASP A 26 4.97 4.97 -19.24
CA ASP A 26 5.49 6.21 -18.67
C ASP A 26 4.46 6.93 -17.81
N THR A 27 3.17 6.84 -18.15
CA THR A 27 2.10 7.44 -17.35
C THR A 27 2.02 6.78 -15.97
N VAL A 28 2.13 5.46 -15.93
CA VAL A 28 2.14 4.70 -14.66
C VAL A 28 3.40 5.03 -13.86
N ARG A 29 4.56 5.11 -14.51
CA ARG A 29 5.81 5.46 -13.83
C ARG A 29 5.77 6.87 -13.25
N LYS A 30 5.16 7.83 -13.97
CA LYS A 30 4.97 9.18 -13.44
C LYS A 30 4.07 9.15 -12.20
N LEU A 31 3.01 8.37 -12.23
CA LEU A 31 2.12 8.21 -11.08
C LEU A 31 2.88 7.62 -9.88
N MET A 32 3.73 6.63 -10.11
CA MET A 32 4.58 6.05 -9.05
C MET A 32 5.45 7.12 -8.40
N ASP A 33 6.09 7.97 -9.21
CA ASP A 33 6.96 9.03 -8.70
C ASP A 33 6.17 10.06 -7.88
N ASP A 34 5.00 10.47 -8.38
CA ASP A 34 4.12 11.41 -7.69
C ASP A 34 3.59 10.83 -6.38
N MET A 35 3.24 9.54 -6.39
CA MET A 35 2.79 8.84 -5.18
C MET A 35 3.90 8.72 -4.14
N LEU A 36 5.13 8.42 -4.57
CA LEU A 36 6.26 8.35 -3.64
C LEU A 36 6.54 9.71 -3.00
N GLU A 37 6.52 10.78 -3.78
CA GLU A 37 6.69 12.13 -3.25
C GLU A 37 5.61 12.47 -2.24
N THR A 38 4.36 12.13 -2.56
CA THR A 38 3.21 12.36 -1.68
C THR A 38 3.34 11.56 -0.38
N MET A 39 3.73 10.29 -0.49
CA MET A 39 3.92 9.40 0.66
C MET A 39 4.99 9.94 1.62
N TYR A 40 6.15 10.32 1.09
CA TYR A 40 7.24 10.83 1.92
C TYR A 40 6.91 12.17 2.56
N ALA A 41 6.14 13.00 1.87
CA ALA A 41 5.75 14.31 2.39
C ALA A 41 4.71 14.23 3.51
N ALA A 42 3.87 13.18 3.50
CA ALA A 42 2.75 13.05 4.44
C ALA A 42 3.13 12.95 5.94
N PRO A 43 4.26 12.40 6.47
CA PRO A 43 5.01 11.24 5.98
C PRO A 43 4.28 9.92 6.23
N GLY A 44 4.47 8.97 5.33
CA GLY A 44 3.89 7.64 5.44
C GLY A 44 4.83 6.57 4.95
N VAL A 45 4.48 5.32 5.20
CA VAL A 45 5.28 4.16 4.80
C VAL A 45 4.66 3.40 3.63
N GLY A 46 3.44 3.73 3.25
CA GLY A 46 2.76 3.13 2.11
C GLY A 46 1.63 4.01 1.61
N LEU A 47 1.26 3.83 0.35
CA LEU A 47 0.18 4.57 -0.28
C LEU A 47 -0.35 3.78 -1.47
N ALA A 48 -1.67 3.59 -1.52
CA ALA A 48 -2.33 2.96 -2.67
C ALA A 48 -2.87 4.04 -3.60
N ALA A 49 -2.91 3.75 -4.90
CA ALA A 49 -3.34 4.72 -5.91
C ALA A 49 -4.76 5.23 -5.66
N ILE A 50 -5.66 4.40 -5.12
CA ILE A 50 -7.02 4.82 -4.79
C ILE A 50 -7.04 6.00 -3.82
N GLN A 51 -6.04 6.10 -2.94
CA GLN A 51 -5.95 7.19 -1.96
C GLN A 51 -5.61 8.54 -2.59
N VAL A 52 -5.19 8.55 -3.84
CA VAL A 52 -4.97 9.79 -4.61
C VAL A 52 -5.94 9.89 -5.78
N GLY A 53 -7.03 9.14 -5.73
CA GLY A 53 -8.12 9.25 -6.71
C GLY A 53 -7.98 8.39 -7.94
N VAL A 54 -7.03 7.46 -7.96
CA VAL A 54 -6.80 6.58 -9.11
C VAL A 54 -7.18 5.14 -8.74
N PRO A 55 -8.31 4.62 -9.22
CA PRO A 55 -8.79 3.28 -8.84
C PRO A 55 -8.08 2.17 -9.62
N LYS A 56 -6.76 2.13 -9.53
CA LYS A 56 -5.92 1.12 -10.20
C LYS A 56 -5.07 0.38 -9.18
N ARG A 57 -4.76 -0.88 -9.46
CA ARG A 57 -4.02 -1.75 -8.56
C ARG A 57 -2.52 -1.41 -8.58
N LEU A 58 -2.19 -0.30 -7.96
CA LEU A 58 -0.83 0.20 -7.82
C LEU A 58 -0.63 0.68 -6.39
N VAL A 59 0.44 0.23 -5.76
CA VAL A 59 0.84 0.71 -4.44
C VAL A 59 2.32 1.08 -4.45
N VAL A 60 2.68 2.05 -3.61
CA VAL A 60 4.08 2.39 -3.33
C VAL A 60 4.30 2.24 -1.83
N LEU A 61 5.51 1.85 -1.45
CA LEU A 61 5.82 1.66 -0.04
C LEU A 61 7.32 1.73 0.19
N ASP A 62 7.69 1.90 1.46
CA ASP A 62 9.08 1.89 1.88
C ASP A 62 9.14 1.27 3.28
N GLY A 63 9.73 0.08 3.36
CA GLY A 63 9.87 -0.66 4.61
C GLY A 63 11.12 -0.32 5.41
N ALA A 64 11.89 0.68 4.98
CA ALA A 64 13.09 1.09 5.71
C ALA A 64 12.72 1.68 7.08
N GLY A 65 13.48 1.31 8.10
CA GLY A 65 13.30 1.85 9.43
C GLY A 65 13.85 3.26 9.56
N GLU A 66 13.54 3.89 10.68
CA GLU A 66 14.05 5.23 10.98
C GLU A 66 15.58 5.22 10.99
N GLY A 67 16.19 6.18 10.31
CA GLY A 67 17.64 6.28 10.18
C GLY A 67 18.25 5.38 9.12
N GLU A 68 17.47 4.51 8.50
CA GLU A 68 17.92 3.67 7.40
C GLU A 68 17.78 4.38 6.07
N GLU A 69 18.57 3.93 5.08
CA GLU A 69 18.46 4.43 3.72
C GLU A 69 17.09 4.05 3.12
N ARG A 70 16.50 4.97 2.37
CA ARG A 70 15.20 4.73 1.72
C ARG A 70 15.27 3.56 0.76
N LYS A 71 14.25 2.71 0.79
CA LYS A 71 14.11 1.53 -0.07
C LYS A 71 12.72 1.51 -0.70
N PRO A 72 12.40 2.47 -1.57
CA PRO A 72 11.06 2.54 -2.15
C PRO A 72 10.77 1.35 -3.04
N LEU A 73 9.56 0.83 -2.94
CA LEU A 73 9.04 -0.22 -3.81
C LEU A 73 7.77 0.28 -4.48
N CYS A 74 7.64 -0.01 -5.76
CA CYS A 74 6.41 0.22 -6.52
C CYS A 74 5.89 -1.15 -6.96
N MET A 75 4.66 -1.46 -6.58
CA MET A 75 4.07 -2.76 -6.89
C MET A 75 2.81 -2.56 -7.74
N VAL A 76 2.84 -3.09 -8.95
CA VAL A 76 1.71 -3.08 -9.88
C VAL A 76 1.06 -4.45 -9.85
N ASN A 77 -0.27 -4.46 -9.70
CA ASN A 77 -1.05 -5.69 -9.65
C ASN A 77 -0.52 -6.70 -8.62
N PRO A 78 -0.27 -6.26 -7.37
CA PRO A 78 0.28 -7.17 -6.36
C PRO A 78 -0.71 -8.27 -5.98
N VAL A 79 -0.18 -9.49 -5.83
CA VAL A 79 -0.95 -10.66 -5.41
C VAL A 79 -0.17 -11.37 -4.31
N ILE A 80 -0.82 -11.63 -3.19
CA ILE A 80 -0.21 -12.41 -2.12
C ILE A 80 -0.37 -13.88 -2.46
N LEU A 81 0.76 -14.57 -2.59
CA LEU A 81 0.78 -15.98 -2.98
C LEU A 81 0.65 -16.92 -1.78
N ALA A 82 1.17 -16.52 -0.62
CA ALA A 82 1.15 -17.31 0.58
C ALA A 82 1.39 -16.44 1.80
N PHE A 83 0.85 -16.87 2.95
CA PHE A 83 1.10 -16.27 4.25
C PHE A 83 1.85 -17.24 5.13
N GLY A 84 2.71 -16.74 6.01
CA GLY A 84 3.27 -17.52 7.09
C GLY A 84 2.23 -17.78 8.17
N GLN A 85 2.56 -18.69 9.08
CA GLN A 85 1.63 -19.10 10.15
C GLN A 85 1.66 -18.18 11.36
N GLU A 86 2.80 -17.56 11.63
CA GLU A 86 2.94 -16.64 12.76
C GLU A 86 2.14 -15.37 12.52
N ARG A 87 1.44 -14.93 13.57
CA ARG A 87 0.62 -13.71 13.51
C ARG A 87 1.05 -12.79 14.63
N ARG A 88 0.86 -11.49 14.40
CA ARG A 88 1.19 -10.46 15.38
C ARG A 88 0.20 -9.30 15.28
N VAL A 89 -0.04 -8.66 16.41
CA VAL A 89 -0.89 -7.46 16.48
C VAL A 89 0.00 -6.23 16.35
N TYR A 90 -0.35 -5.35 15.41
CA TYR A 90 0.26 -4.03 15.29
C TYR A 90 -0.83 -2.97 15.36
N GLU A 91 -0.47 -1.81 15.89
CA GLU A 91 -1.32 -0.64 15.80
C GLU A 91 -1.09 0.03 14.47
N GLU A 92 -2.11 0.04 13.62
CA GLU A 92 -2.03 0.59 12.26
C GLU A 92 -2.76 1.92 12.17
N GLY A 93 -2.17 2.85 11.43
CA GLY A 93 -2.81 4.10 11.04
C GLY A 93 -2.91 4.17 9.53
N CYS A 94 -3.65 5.14 9.03
CA CYS A 94 -3.84 5.33 7.59
C CYS A 94 -3.90 6.82 7.27
N LEU A 95 -3.19 7.23 6.19
CA LEU A 95 -3.19 8.63 5.77
C LEU A 95 -4.59 9.13 5.38
N SER A 96 -5.47 8.23 4.94
CA SER A 96 -6.85 8.54 4.59
C SER A 96 -7.79 8.59 5.80
N ILE A 97 -7.33 8.19 6.97
CA ILE A 97 -8.11 8.21 8.22
C ILE A 97 -7.22 8.81 9.31
N PRO A 98 -7.00 10.14 9.27
CA PRO A 98 -6.09 10.79 10.21
C PRO A 98 -6.59 10.66 11.66
N ASP A 99 -5.63 10.58 12.59
CA ASP A 99 -5.88 10.52 14.04
C ASP A 99 -6.58 9.26 14.54
N VAL A 100 -6.73 8.25 13.66
CA VAL A 100 -7.31 6.96 14.05
C VAL A 100 -6.23 5.88 14.00
N ARG A 101 -6.15 5.07 15.06
CA ARG A 101 -5.27 3.92 15.14
C ARG A 101 -6.09 2.70 15.51
N VAL A 102 -5.80 1.58 14.87
CA VAL A 102 -6.54 0.33 15.08
C VAL A 102 -5.54 -0.80 15.27
N GLU A 103 -5.72 -1.61 16.32
CA GLU A 103 -4.92 -2.81 16.52
C GLU A 103 -5.45 -3.89 15.57
N ILE A 104 -4.56 -4.41 14.71
CA ILE A 104 -4.92 -5.41 13.71
C ILE A 104 -3.95 -6.59 13.83
N GLU A 105 -4.50 -7.80 13.89
CA GLU A 105 -3.71 -9.01 13.85
C GLU A 105 -3.54 -9.45 12.40
N ARG A 106 -2.27 -9.62 11.99
CA ARG A 106 -1.94 -10.05 10.63
C ARG A 106 -0.83 -11.09 10.65
N PRO A 107 -0.74 -11.93 9.60
CA PRO A 107 0.46 -12.75 9.40
C PRO A 107 1.72 -11.88 9.35
N THR A 108 2.80 -12.36 9.97
CA THR A 108 4.06 -11.61 10.04
C THR A 108 4.94 -11.79 8.81
N THR A 109 4.64 -12.81 8.00
CA THR A 109 5.40 -13.10 6.77
C THR A 109 4.44 -13.40 5.63
N LEU A 110 4.88 -13.09 4.42
CA LEU A 110 4.12 -13.40 3.21
C LEU A 110 5.04 -13.48 2.00
N ARG A 111 4.53 -14.08 0.93
CA ARG A 111 5.15 -14.04 -0.39
C ARG A 111 4.22 -13.31 -1.33
N VAL A 112 4.74 -12.29 -2.00
CA VAL A 112 3.96 -11.44 -2.91
C VAL A 112 4.56 -11.49 -4.31
N ARG A 113 3.71 -11.49 -5.33
CA ARG A 113 4.10 -11.34 -6.73
C ARG A 113 3.52 -10.03 -7.26
N TYR A 114 4.31 -9.31 -8.01
CA TYR A 114 3.89 -8.01 -8.56
C TYR A 114 4.71 -7.68 -9.81
N LEU A 115 4.25 -6.70 -10.57
CA LEU A 115 5.05 -6.11 -11.64
C LEU A 115 5.80 -4.91 -11.07
N ASP A 116 7.09 -4.82 -11.41
CA ASP A 116 7.93 -3.72 -10.95
C ASP A 116 7.83 -2.51 -11.87
N ARG A 117 8.64 -1.49 -11.61
CA ARG A 117 8.65 -0.24 -12.38
C ARG A 117 8.96 -0.47 -13.87
N ALA A 118 9.69 -1.52 -14.21
CA ALA A 118 10.00 -1.89 -15.59
C ALA A 118 8.94 -2.79 -16.22
N GLY A 119 7.90 -3.16 -15.47
CA GLY A 119 6.87 -4.06 -15.95
C GLY A 119 7.24 -5.53 -15.86
N LYS A 120 8.33 -5.85 -15.15
CA LYS A 120 8.78 -7.24 -14.97
C LYS A 120 8.14 -7.86 -13.75
N SER A 121 7.79 -9.15 -13.85
CA SER A 121 7.26 -9.90 -12.72
C SER A 121 8.34 -10.17 -11.69
N GLN A 122 8.03 -9.86 -10.44
CA GLN A 122 8.91 -10.09 -9.29
C GLN A 122 8.15 -10.86 -8.23
N GLU A 123 8.86 -11.71 -7.50
CA GLU A 123 8.33 -12.32 -6.28
C GLU A 123 9.24 -11.94 -5.12
N HIS A 124 8.63 -11.67 -3.99
CA HIS A 124 9.34 -11.17 -2.83
C HIS A 124 8.78 -11.80 -1.56
N ASP A 125 9.69 -12.25 -0.69
CA ASP A 125 9.32 -12.68 0.65
C ASP A 125 9.45 -11.49 1.58
N ALA A 126 8.39 -11.17 2.30
CA ALA A 126 8.34 -10.02 3.19
C ALA A 126 8.07 -10.45 4.62
N GLU A 127 8.65 -9.72 5.58
CA GLU A 127 8.44 -9.96 7.00
C GLU A 127 8.37 -8.64 7.75
N GLY A 128 7.89 -8.70 8.99
CA GLY A 128 7.84 -7.55 9.88
C GLY A 128 6.98 -6.41 9.34
N LEU A 129 7.48 -5.18 9.46
CA LEU A 129 6.76 -3.99 9.02
C LEU A 129 6.43 -4.04 7.53
N LEU A 130 7.36 -4.50 6.70
CA LEU A 130 7.12 -4.60 5.26
C LEU A 130 5.92 -5.49 4.94
N ALA A 131 5.82 -6.66 5.60
CA ALA A 131 4.68 -7.56 5.40
C ALA A 131 3.36 -6.89 5.83
N THR A 132 3.37 -6.16 6.93
CA THR A 132 2.19 -5.44 7.42
C THR A 132 1.75 -4.35 6.42
N VAL A 133 2.70 -3.56 5.93
CA VAL A 133 2.40 -2.47 4.99
C VAL A 133 1.85 -3.03 3.68
N ILE A 134 2.45 -4.09 3.15
CA ILE A 134 1.96 -4.73 1.92
C ILE A 134 0.49 -5.14 2.07
N GLN A 135 0.14 -5.78 3.19
CA GLN A 135 -1.23 -6.22 3.43
C GLN A 135 -2.19 -5.04 3.56
N HIS A 136 -1.78 -3.99 4.27
CA HIS A 136 -2.57 -2.77 4.43
C HIS A 136 -2.88 -2.13 3.07
N GLU A 137 -1.86 -1.99 2.21
CA GLU A 137 -2.05 -1.34 0.92
C GLU A 137 -2.86 -2.21 -0.05
N ILE A 138 -2.70 -3.52 -0.02
CA ILE A 138 -3.52 -4.42 -0.84
C ILE A 138 -4.98 -4.36 -0.37
N ASP A 139 -5.23 -4.21 0.93
CA ASP A 139 -6.60 -4.04 1.44
C ASP A 139 -7.26 -2.81 0.78
N HIS A 140 -6.54 -1.69 0.63
CA HIS A 140 -7.06 -0.52 -0.08
C HIS A 140 -7.47 -0.85 -1.51
N LEU A 141 -6.71 -1.70 -2.21
CA LEU A 141 -7.03 -2.10 -3.57
C LEU A 141 -8.33 -2.90 -3.64
N ASN A 142 -8.74 -3.50 -2.54
CA ASN A 142 -9.96 -4.27 -2.42
C ASN A 142 -11.09 -3.50 -1.72
N GLY A 143 -10.90 -2.22 -1.49
CA GLY A 143 -11.91 -1.38 -0.86
C GLY A 143 -12.02 -1.56 0.66
N LYS A 144 -11.00 -2.17 1.29
CA LYS A 144 -10.97 -2.39 2.73
C LYS A 144 -10.15 -1.32 3.43
N LEU A 145 -10.59 -0.93 4.62
CA LEU A 145 -9.94 0.08 5.45
C LEU A 145 -9.64 -0.49 6.83
N ILE A 146 -8.73 0.16 7.56
CA ILE A 146 -8.36 -0.31 8.92
C ILE A 146 -9.57 -0.38 9.86
N ILE A 147 -10.54 0.51 9.70
CA ILE A 147 -11.74 0.52 10.54
C ILE A 147 -12.61 -0.74 10.35
N ASP A 148 -12.42 -1.47 9.26
CA ASP A 148 -13.17 -2.71 8.99
C ASP A 148 -12.76 -3.83 9.94
N PHE A 149 -11.63 -3.69 10.63
CA PHE A 149 -11.14 -4.64 11.62
C PHE A 149 -11.66 -4.36 13.03
N LEU A 150 -12.40 -3.26 13.22
CA LEU A 150 -13.03 -2.98 14.50
C LEU A 150 -14.21 -3.90 14.73
N SER A 151 -14.38 -4.34 15.97
CA SER A 151 -15.55 -5.13 16.33
C SER A 151 -16.81 -4.28 16.20
N PRO A 152 -17.93 -4.87 15.71
CA PRO A 152 -19.19 -4.16 15.63
C PRO A 152 -19.76 -3.83 17.03
#